data_e32d97bb88fb3d49645b27f87e5ddcb6
#
_entry.id   e32d97bb88fb3d49645b27f87e5ddcb6
#
_cell.length_a   1.000
_cell.length_b   1.000
_cell.length_c   1.000
_cell.angle_alpha   90.00
_cell.angle_beta   90.00
_cell.angle_gamma   90.00
#
_symmetry.space_group_name_H-M   'P 1'
#
loop_
_entity.id
_entity.type
_entity.pdbx_description
1 polymer ?
#
loop_
_entity_poly.entity_id
_entity_poly.type
_entity_poly.pdbx_seq_one_letter_code
_entity_poly.pdbx_strand_id
1 'polypeptide(L)'
;MQLLIVLTYIISLFLIIVNINKVMHIFQQSFYETDEFFPAIKTTKASKISIYEILLLILAISTFFSQYMLIAYSVFSVYVAYKTINNRPVAKKKFVYTTRVKITYCLIAAILIASILGVYSISGSKLTLVVFIVLSMYKYLSIGIMILGNFLAKPVLKILNARYINEAKKIIKSNKNMKIIGITGSYGKTSTKNIVTALLEEKYITVMTPKSYN
;
A
#
# COMPACT_ATOMS: atom_id res chain seq x y z
N MET A 1 15.74 -30.18 4.96
CA MET A 1 15.83 -29.03 5.84
C MET A 1 15.67 -27.70 5.07
N GLN A 2 16.45 -27.44 4.04
CA GLN A 2 16.35 -26.20 3.25
C GLN A 2 14.94 -25.95 2.71
N LEU A 3 14.28 -26.98 2.16
CA LEU A 3 12.92 -26.88 1.65
C LEU A 3 11.92 -26.42 2.74
N LEU A 4 12.03 -26.95 3.96
CA LEU A 4 11.16 -26.56 5.08
C LEU A 4 11.35 -25.08 5.45
N ILE A 5 12.59 -24.60 5.48
CA ILE A 5 12.92 -23.21 5.75
C ILE A 5 12.27 -22.30 4.69
N VAL A 6 12.44 -22.62 3.41
CA VAL A 6 11.87 -21.83 2.30
C VAL A 6 10.34 -21.86 2.33
N LEU A 7 9.72 -23.00 2.61
CA LEU A 7 8.27 -23.09 2.74
C LEU A 7 7.75 -22.24 3.91
N THR A 8 8.38 -22.31 5.07
CA THR A 8 8.04 -21.48 6.23
C THR A 8 8.20 -19.99 5.91
N TYR A 9 9.24 -19.63 5.16
CA TYR A 9 9.45 -18.26 4.70
C TYR A 9 8.32 -17.78 3.79
N ILE A 10 7.94 -18.58 2.80
CA ILE A 10 6.83 -18.26 1.87
C ILE A 10 5.51 -18.07 2.63
N ILE A 11 5.23 -18.94 3.62
CA ILE A 11 4.04 -18.80 4.47
C ILE A 11 4.09 -17.51 5.27
N SER A 12 5.24 -17.13 5.78
CA SER A 12 5.42 -15.87 6.51
C SER A 12 5.25 -14.65 5.60
N LEU A 13 5.70 -14.72 4.34
CA LEU A 13 5.44 -13.68 3.34
C LEU A 13 3.95 -13.50 3.07
N PHE A 14 3.16 -14.59 3.08
CA PHE A 14 1.71 -14.48 2.95
C PHE A 14 1.09 -13.63 4.08
N LEU A 15 1.53 -13.82 5.32
CA LEU A 15 1.11 -12.96 6.44
C LEU A 15 1.45 -11.48 6.20
N ILE A 16 2.66 -11.21 5.70
CA ILE A 16 3.09 -9.85 5.36
C ILE A 16 2.21 -9.25 4.26
N ILE A 17 1.92 -10.00 3.19
CA ILE A 17 1.05 -9.56 2.09
C ILE A 17 -0.36 -9.21 2.59
N VAL A 18 -0.93 -10.06 3.45
CA VAL A 18 -2.23 -9.80 4.07
C VAL A 18 -2.22 -8.49 4.86
N ASN A 19 -1.14 -8.21 5.57
CA ASN A 19 -1.03 -6.97 6.33
C ASN A 19 -0.73 -5.75 5.44
N ILE A 20 0.07 -5.91 4.38
CA ILE A 20 0.31 -4.87 3.36
C ILE A 20 -1.02 -4.36 2.77
N ASN A 21 -1.98 -5.24 2.51
CA ASN A 21 -3.30 -4.83 2.01
C ASN A 21 -4.03 -3.90 2.98
N LYS A 22 -3.92 -4.12 4.30
CA LYS A 22 -4.47 -3.21 5.31
C LYS A 22 -3.75 -1.87 5.34
N VAL A 23 -2.43 -1.92 5.33
CA VAL A 23 -1.56 -0.73 5.37
C VAL A 23 -1.78 0.12 4.10
N MET A 24 -1.87 -0.52 2.93
CA MET A 24 -2.15 0.16 1.66
C MET A 24 -3.52 0.85 1.66
N HIS A 25 -4.52 0.25 2.28
CA HIS A 25 -5.83 0.87 2.42
C HIS A 25 -5.77 2.16 3.26
N ILE A 26 -5.07 2.14 4.38
CA ILE A 26 -4.84 3.33 5.21
C ILE A 26 -4.08 4.38 4.39
N PHE A 27 -3.05 3.97 3.66
CA PHE A 27 -2.24 4.85 2.84
C PHE A 27 -3.03 5.50 1.70
N GLN A 28 -3.97 4.77 1.10
CA GLN A 28 -4.89 5.32 0.09
C GLN A 28 -5.85 6.37 0.71
N GLN A 29 -6.31 6.15 1.94
CA GLN A 29 -7.16 7.11 2.66
C GLN A 29 -6.40 8.38 3.04
N SER A 30 -5.10 8.30 3.28
CA SER A 30 -4.17 9.41 3.53
C SER A 30 -3.64 10.06 2.24
N PHE A 31 -4.37 9.92 1.11
CA PHE A 31 -4.00 10.48 -0.20
C PHE A 31 -2.58 10.14 -0.67
N TYR A 32 -2.01 9.06 -0.17
CA TYR A 32 -0.64 8.60 -0.41
C TYR A 32 0.45 9.58 0.07
N GLU A 33 0.13 10.44 1.02
CA GLU A 33 1.06 11.35 1.66
C GLU A 33 1.57 10.77 2.97
N THR A 34 2.90 10.80 3.14
CA THR A 34 3.54 10.22 4.32
C THR A 34 3.19 10.98 5.59
N ASP A 35 3.02 12.30 5.50
CA ASP A 35 2.74 13.18 6.62
C ASP A 35 1.35 12.93 7.23
N GLU A 36 0.37 12.56 6.40
CA GLU A 36 -0.97 12.16 6.85
C GLU A 36 -1.03 10.68 7.25
N PHE A 37 -0.21 9.85 6.60
CA PHE A 37 -0.20 8.40 6.84
C PHE A 37 0.33 8.02 8.23
N PHE A 38 1.44 8.63 8.69
CA PHE A 38 2.01 8.29 9.99
C PHE A 38 1.07 8.60 11.17
N PRO A 39 0.40 9.75 11.25
CA PRO A 39 -0.64 9.97 12.25
C PRO A 39 -1.80 8.97 12.13
N ALA A 40 -2.29 8.71 10.91
CA ALA A 40 -3.38 7.77 10.68
C ALA A 40 -3.05 6.35 11.12
N ILE A 41 -1.82 5.86 10.88
CA ILE A 41 -1.42 4.51 11.29
C ILE A 41 -1.22 4.40 12.81
N LYS A 42 -0.75 5.47 13.47
CA LYS A 42 -0.60 5.52 14.93
C LYS A 42 -1.92 5.40 15.68
N THR A 43 -2.99 5.94 15.13
CA THR A 43 -4.34 5.86 15.74
C THR A 43 -4.95 4.47 15.56
N THR A 44 -4.45 3.68 14.63
CA THR A 44 -4.95 2.33 14.34
C THR A 44 -4.23 1.27 15.18
N LYS A 45 -4.87 0.10 15.38
CA LYS A 45 -4.22 -1.06 16.00
C LYS A 45 -3.06 -1.62 15.14
N ALA A 46 -2.86 -1.09 13.92
CA ALA A 46 -1.80 -1.54 13.01
C ALA A 46 -0.38 -1.20 13.50
N SER A 47 -0.23 -0.12 14.29
CA SER A 47 1.08 0.28 14.83
C SER A 47 1.40 -0.29 16.21
N LYS A 48 0.41 -0.89 16.90
CA LYS A 48 0.62 -1.42 18.26
C LYS A 48 1.11 -2.87 18.20
N ILE A 49 2.12 -3.18 19.00
CA ILE A 49 2.58 -4.58 19.20
C ILE A 49 1.39 -5.38 19.75
N SER A 50 1.12 -6.50 19.13
CA SER A 50 0.08 -7.43 19.57
C SER A 50 0.70 -8.68 20.19
N ILE A 51 -0.08 -9.39 20.98
CA ILE A 51 0.33 -10.67 21.55
C ILE A 51 0.76 -11.70 20.48
N TYR A 52 0.21 -11.58 19.27
CA TYR A 52 0.57 -12.46 18.15
C TYR A 52 2.01 -12.25 17.66
N GLU A 53 2.50 -11.02 17.66
CA GLU A 53 3.89 -10.72 17.32
C GLU A 53 4.85 -11.24 18.37
N ILE A 54 4.48 -11.12 19.65
CA ILE A 54 5.25 -11.66 20.77
C ILE A 54 5.32 -13.20 20.69
N LEU A 55 4.19 -13.86 20.42
CA LEU A 55 4.15 -15.33 20.25
C LEU A 55 4.94 -15.79 19.03
N LEU A 56 4.84 -15.08 17.89
CA LEU A 56 5.67 -15.36 16.70
C LEU A 56 7.16 -15.20 17.01
N LEU A 57 7.53 -14.17 17.77
CA LEU A 57 8.90 -13.94 18.19
C LEU A 57 9.43 -15.07 19.06
N ILE A 58 8.65 -15.53 20.04
CA ILE A 58 9.00 -16.66 20.89
C ILE A 58 9.17 -17.93 20.06
N LEU A 59 8.26 -18.20 19.13
CA LEU A 59 8.36 -19.33 18.22
C LEU A 59 9.57 -19.22 17.28
N ALA A 60 9.89 -18.03 16.78
CA ALA A 60 11.09 -17.80 15.97
C ALA A 60 12.37 -18.10 16.75
N ILE A 61 12.47 -17.65 18.00
CA ILE A 61 13.63 -17.95 18.87
C ILE A 61 13.71 -19.44 19.19
N SER A 62 12.58 -20.10 19.42
CA SER A 62 12.54 -21.55 19.72
C SER A 62 13.00 -22.43 18.55
N THR A 63 13.00 -21.91 17.31
CA THR A 63 13.57 -22.63 16.15
C THR A 63 15.08 -22.89 16.29
N PHE A 64 15.76 -22.13 17.16
CA PHE A 64 17.17 -22.38 17.48
C PHE A 64 17.39 -23.72 18.21
N PHE A 65 16.42 -24.11 19.05
CA PHE A 65 16.52 -25.34 19.86
C PHE A 65 16.00 -26.56 19.11
N SER A 66 15.00 -26.39 18.23
CA SER A 66 14.40 -27.49 17.48
C SER A 66 13.85 -27.05 16.12
N GLN A 67 14.19 -27.82 15.09
CA GLN A 67 13.70 -27.58 13.71
C GLN A 67 12.18 -27.81 13.60
N TYR A 68 11.58 -28.62 14.45
CA TYR A 68 10.13 -28.86 14.47
C TYR A 68 9.36 -27.58 14.83
N MET A 69 9.99 -26.60 15.50
CA MET A 69 9.40 -25.33 15.82
C MET A 69 9.12 -24.47 14.56
N LEU A 70 9.79 -24.74 13.43
CA LEU A 70 9.45 -24.11 12.15
C LEU A 70 8.02 -24.47 11.69
N ILE A 71 7.59 -25.69 11.95
CA ILE A 71 6.21 -26.12 11.63
C ILE A 71 5.22 -25.36 12.52
N ALA A 72 5.49 -25.30 13.83
CA ALA A 72 4.65 -24.55 14.75
C ALA A 72 4.58 -23.05 14.38
N TYR A 73 5.72 -22.46 14.02
CA TYR A 73 5.79 -21.07 13.56
C TYR A 73 4.96 -20.86 12.28
N SER A 74 5.05 -21.77 11.30
CA SER A 74 4.31 -21.68 10.04
C SER A 74 2.79 -21.81 10.25
N VAL A 75 2.36 -22.77 11.05
CA VAL A 75 0.93 -22.95 11.39
C VAL A 75 0.38 -21.73 12.12
N PHE A 76 1.14 -21.20 13.07
CA PHE A 76 0.73 -20.01 13.81
C PHE A 76 0.71 -18.76 12.91
N SER A 77 1.62 -18.62 11.94
CA SER A 77 1.61 -17.54 10.94
C SER A 77 0.35 -17.58 10.08
N VAL A 78 -0.08 -18.77 9.65
CA VAL A 78 -1.35 -18.96 8.91
C VAL A 78 -2.55 -18.57 9.78
N TYR A 79 -2.58 -18.99 11.03
CA TYR A 79 -3.64 -18.60 11.98
C TYR A 79 -3.73 -17.08 12.15
N VAL A 80 -2.59 -16.40 12.32
CA VAL A 80 -2.53 -14.95 12.44
C VAL A 80 -2.99 -14.27 11.15
N ALA A 81 -2.62 -14.80 9.98
CA ALA A 81 -3.09 -14.30 8.69
C ALA A 81 -4.61 -14.42 8.55
N TYR A 82 -5.18 -15.58 8.88
CA TYR A 82 -6.62 -15.80 8.90
C TYR A 82 -7.34 -14.80 9.81
N LYS A 83 -6.87 -14.64 11.04
CA LYS A 83 -7.43 -13.67 11.99
C LYS A 83 -7.29 -12.22 11.50
N THR A 84 -6.21 -11.92 10.80
CA THR A 84 -5.96 -10.61 10.20
C THR A 84 -6.95 -10.33 9.07
N ILE A 85 -7.30 -11.31 8.26
CA ILE A 85 -8.30 -11.18 7.18
C ILE A 85 -9.69 -10.93 7.75
N ASN A 86 -10.09 -11.69 8.76
CA ASN A 86 -11.44 -11.59 9.34
C ASN A 86 -11.66 -10.32 10.17
N ASN A 87 -10.60 -9.79 10.81
CA ASN A 87 -10.68 -8.58 11.62
C ASN A 87 -10.36 -7.30 10.80
N ARG A 88 -11.02 -7.14 9.66
CA ARG A 88 -10.90 -5.90 8.87
C ARG A 88 -11.76 -4.80 9.50
N PRO A 89 -11.20 -3.64 9.83
CA PRO A 89 -12.01 -2.51 10.28
C PRO A 89 -12.94 -2.10 9.15
N VAL A 90 -14.17 -1.73 9.50
CA VAL A 90 -15.12 -1.16 8.53
C VAL A 90 -14.54 0.17 8.06
N ALA A 91 -14.10 0.20 6.83
CA ALA A 91 -13.50 1.40 6.25
C ALA A 91 -14.61 2.34 5.73
N LYS A 92 -14.48 3.64 6.00
CA LYS A 92 -15.40 4.67 5.50
C LYS A 92 -15.47 4.72 3.96
N LYS A 93 -14.39 4.38 3.29
CA LYS A 93 -14.32 4.31 1.81
C LYS A 93 -13.82 2.94 1.38
N LYS A 94 -14.40 2.40 0.32
CA LYS A 94 -13.96 1.14 -0.29
C LYS A 94 -12.55 1.28 -0.87
N PHE A 95 -11.75 0.21 -0.80
CA PHE A 95 -10.44 0.16 -1.43
C PHE A 95 -10.58 0.15 -2.97
N VAL A 96 -9.81 0.98 -3.65
CA VAL A 96 -9.85 1.10 -5.11
C VAL A 96 -8.48 0.79 -5.70
N TYR A 97 -8.42 -0.13 -6.66
CA TYR A 97 -7.20 -0.50 -7.38
C TYR A 97 -6.85 0.56 -8.45
N THR A 98 -6.30 1.69 -8.00
CA THR A 98 -5.80 2.73 -8.90
C THR A 98 -4.50 2.29 -9.59
N THR A 99 -4.12 2.95 -10.70
CA THR A 99 -2.85 2.70 -11.40
C THR A 99 -1.65 2.82 -10.44
N ARG A 100 -1.69 3.79 -9.52
CA ARG A 100 -0.67 3.95 -8.49
C ARG A 100 -0.55 2.72 -7.59
N VAL A 101 -1.68 2.20 -7.10
CA VAL A 101 -1.71 0.99 -6.27
C VAL A 101 -1.15 -0.22 -7.03
N LYS A 102 -1.55 -0.41 -8.29
CA LYS A 102 -1.06 -1.52 -9.12
C LYS A 102 0.46 -1.47 -9.30
N ILE A 103 1.03 -0.31 -9.62
CA ILE A 103 2.47 -0.12 -9.77
C ILE A 103 3.19 -0.41 -8.44
N THR A 104 2.69 0.12 -7.33
CA THR A 104 3.28 -0.11 -6.00
C THR A 104 3.26 -1.61 -5.65
N TYR A 105 2.15 -2.32 -5.90
CA TYR A 105 2.09 -3.77 -5.68
C TYR A 105 3.04 -4.56 -6.58
N CYS A 106 3.19 -4.17 -7.84
CA CYS A 106 4.15 -4.81 -8.75
C CYS A 106 5.59 -4.70 -8.22
N LEU A 107 5.98 -3.52 -7.73
CA LEU A 107 7.29 -3.30 -7.14
C LEU A 107 7.47 -4.07 -5.82
N ILE A 108 6.45 -4.09 -4.96
CA ILE A 108 6.47 -4.88 -3.73
C ILE A 108 6.62 -6.37 -4.07
N ALA A 109 5.88 -6.88 -5.05
CA ALA A 109 5.99 -8.28 -5.48
C ALA A 109 7.42 -8.62 -5.97
N ALA A 110 8.05 -7.73 -6.74
CA ALA A 110 9.44 -7.90 -7.17
C ALA A 110 10.42 -7.97 -5.97
N ILE A 111 10.24 -7.11 -4.97
CA ILE A 111 11.05 -7.14 -3.73
C ILE A 111 10.86 -8.47 -2.99
N LEU A 112 9.61 -8.93 -2.85
CA LEU A 112 9.31 -10.17 -2.13
C LEU A 112 9.86 -11.39 -2.89
N ILE A 113 9.77 -11.44 -4.21
CA ILE A 113 10.35 -12.50 -5.03
C ILE A 113 11.87 -12.52 -4.89
N ALA A 114 12.52 -11.36 -4.98
CA ALA A 114 13.98 -11.27 -4.79
C ALA A 114 14.41 -11.74 -3.39
N SER A 115 13.60 -11.47 -2.36
CA SER A 115 13.89 -11.92 -0.99
C SER A 115 13.81 -13.45 -0.81
N ILE A 116 12.98 -14.15 -1.59
CA ILE A 116 12.91 -15.62 -1.58
C ILE A 116 14.24 -16.22 -2.06
N LEU A 117 14.81 -15.67 -3.14
CA LEU A 117 16.11 -16.08 -3.65
C LEU A 117 17.24 -15.84 -2.63
N GLY A 118 17.19 -14.68 -1.96
CA GLY A 118 18.12 -14.35 -0.89
C GLY A 118 18.06 -15.35 0.27
N VAL A 119 16.86 -15.69 0.73
CA VAL A 119 16.68 -16.66 1.83
C VAL A 119 17.10 -18.06 1.43
N TYR A 120 16.87 -18.47 0.20
CA TYR A 120 17.35 -19.75 -0.30
C TYR A 120 18.88 -19.85 -0.21
N SER A 121 19.60 -18.80 -0.55
CA SER A 121 21.08 -18.75 -0.50
C SER A 121 21.65 -18.86 0.91
N ILE A 122 20.96 -18.31 1.93
CA ILE A 122 21.41 -18.32 3.33
C ILE A 122 20.78 -19.44 4.16
N SER A 123 19.90 -20.26 3.54
CA SER A 123 19.18 -21.31 4.25
C SER A 123 20.13 -22.35 4.85
N GLY A 124 19.94 -22.64 6.15
CA GLY A 124 20.81 -23.52 6.93
C GLY A 124 21.93 -22.81 7.69
N SER A 125 22.13 -21.51 7.51
CA SER A 125 23.03 -20.68 8.31
C SER A 125 22.31 -20.10 9.55
N LYS A 126 23.10 -19.60 10.53
CA LYS A 126 22.55 -18.86 11.68
C LYS A 126 21.74 -17.60 11.28
N LEU A 127 22.02 -17.06 10.08
CA LEU A 127 21.26 -15.94 9.51
C LEU A 127 19.78 -16.27 9.29
N THR A 128 19.43 -17.53 9.07
CA THR A 128 18.03 -17.96 8.93
C THR A 128 17.18 -17.60 10.16
N LEU A 129 17.74 -17.76 11.35
CA LEU A 129 17.08 -17.38 12.60
C LEU A 129 16.79 -15.89 12.65
N VAL A 130 17.75 -15.05 12.26
CA VAL A 130 17.58 -13.60 12.21
C VAL A 130 16.44 -13.22 11.28
N VAL A 131 16.32 -13.89 10.13
CA VAL A 131 15.21 -13.68 9.18
C VAL A 131 13.86 -13.96 9.84
N PHE A 132 13.68 -15.06 10.56
CA PHE A 132 12.41 -15.38 11.24
C PHE A 132 12.08 -14.42 12.38
N ILE A 133 13.10 -13.93 13.12
CA ILE A 133 12.93 -12.89 14.13
C ILE A 133 12.38 -11.60 13.46
N VAL A 134 12.97 -11.18 12.34
CA VAL A 134 12.50 -9.99 11.59
C VAL A 134 11.08 -10.20 11.06
N LEU A 135 10.77 -11.39 10.51
CA LEU A 135 9.43 -11.71 10.02
C LEU A 135 8.37 -11.72 11.13
N SER A 136 8.74 -12.01 12.37
CA SER A 136 7.82 -11.96 13.51
C SER A 136 7.27 -10.55 13.74
N MET A 137 8.03 -9.51 13.34
CA MET A 137 7.61 -8.11 13.36
C MET A 137 6.85 -7.71 12.08
N TYR A 138 5.99 -8.60 11.60
CA TYR A 138 5.32 -8.49 10.28
C TYR A 138 4.57 -7.18 10.05
N LYS A 139 4.03 -6.54 11.09
CA LYS A 139 3.32 -5.25 10.94
C LYS A 139 4.27 -4.13 10.55
N TYR A 140 5.38 -3.99 11.28
CA TYR A 140 6.38 -2.95 11.01
C TYR A 140 7.08 -3.20 9.67
N LEU A 141 7.37 -4.48 9.38
CA LEU A 141 7.96 -4.87 8.12
C LEU A 141 7.01 -4.54 6.94
N SER A 142 5.72 -4.79 7.08
CA SER A 142 4.71 -4.43 6.07
C SER A 142 4.63 -2.92 5.83
N ILE A 143 4.72 -2.12 6.89
CA ILE A 143 4.75 -0.65 6.77
C ILE A 143 6.02 -0.21 6.02
N GLY A 144 7.18 -0.74 6.41
CA GLY A 144 8.46 -0.43 5.76
C GLY A 144 8.48 -0.81 4.29
N ILE A 145 8.05 -2.02 3.94
CA ILE A 145 7.96 -2.50 2.55
C ILE A 145 6.99 -1.64 1.74
N MET A 146 5.85 -1.24 2.31
CA MET A 146 4.88 -0.38 1.63
C MET A 146 5.47 1.02 1.36
N ILE A 147 6.16 1.62 2.33
CA ILE A 147 6.81 2.93 2.16
C ILE A 147 7.90 2.84 1.09
N LEU A 148 8.73 1.79 1.13
CA LEU A 148 9.76 1.54 0.13
C LEU A 148 9.17 1.36 -1.27
N GLY A 149 8.12 0.55 -1.40
CA GLY A 149 7.41 0.35 -2.66
C GLY A 149 6.83 1.65 -3.22
N ASN A 150 6.22 2.49 -2.36
CA ASN A 150 5.73 3.81 -2.78
C ASN A 150 6.87 4.76 -3.19
N PHE A 151 7.99 4.74 -2.47
CA PHE A 151 9.16 5.54 -2.81
C PHE A 151 9.70 5.17 -4.20
N LEU A 152 9.85 3.88 -4.48
CA LEU A 152 10.27 3.37 -5.79
C LEU A 152 9.23 3.63 -6.89
N ALA A 153 7.94 3.73 -6.54
CA ALA A 153 6.87 4.05 -7.49
C ALA A 153 6.86 5.54 -7.91
N LYS A 154 7.38 6.45 -7.08
CA LYS A 154 7.34 7.90 -7.35
C LYS A 154 7.90 8.30 -8.73
N PRO A 155 9.11 7.85 -9.18
CA PRO A 155 9.64 8.22 -10.48
C PRO A 155 8.78 7.71 -11.64
N VAL A 156 8.26 6.48 -11.55
CA VAL A 156 7.38 5.90 -12.56
C VAL A 156 6.07 6.70 -12.67
N LEU A 157 5.49 7.06 -11.53
CA LEU A 157 4.26 7.87 -11.46
C LEU A 157 4.49 9.29 -11.99
N LYS A 158 5.65 9.88 -11.74
CA LYS A 158 6.02 11.20 -12.27
C LYS A 158 6.03 11.19 -13.81
N ILE A 159 6.60 10.15 -14.41
CA ILE A 159 6.63 10.00 -15.87
C ILE A 159 5.22 9.82 -16.44
N LEU A 160 4.38 8.97 -15.81
CA LEU A 160 3.00 8.76 -16.23
C LEU A 160 2.16 10.05 -16.13
N ASN A 161 2.26 10.75 -15.01
CA ASN A 161 1.56 12.02 -14.81
C ASN A 161 2.00 13.08 -15.83
N ALA A 162 3.30 13.15 -16.14
CA ALA A 162 3.80 14.07 -17.17
C ALA A 162 3.22 13.76 -18.55
N ARG A 163 3.03 12.48 -18.91
CA ARG A 163 2.35 12.10 -20.16
C ARG A 163 0.92 12.61 -20.20
N TYR A 164 0.11 12.32 -19.16
CA TYR A 164 -1.28 12.80 -19.09
C TYR A 164 -1.38 14.32 -19.14
N ILE A 165 -0.50 15.05 -18.44
CA ILE A 165 -0.45 16.51 -18.47
C ILE A 165 -0.10 16.99 -19.89
N ASN A 166 0.86 16.37 -20.56
CA ASN A 166 1.26 16.76 -21.92
C ASN A 166 0.17 16.47 -22.95
N GLU A 167 -0.55 15.35 -22.83
CA GLU A 167 -1.71 15.04 -23.65
C GLU A 167 -2.84 16.09 -23.46
N ALA A 168 -3.16 16.39 -22.20
CA ALA A 168 -4.16 17.44 -21.90
C ALA A 168 -3.75 18.80 -22.46
N LYS A 169 -2.47 19.19 -22.33
CA LYS A 169 -1.94 20.43 -22.92
C LYS A 169 -2.06 20.46 -24.45
N LYS A 170 -1.82 19.31 -25.12
CA LYS A 170 -1.99 19.21 -26.59
C LYS A 170 -3.44 19.43 -27.00
N ILE A 171 -4.40 18.79 -26.31
CA ILE A 171 -5.83 18.92 -26.57
C ILE A 171 -6.28 20.38 -26.38
N ILE A 172 -5.85 21.03 -25.29
CA ILE A 172 -6.18 22.42 -25.01
C ILE A 172 -5.59 23.33 -26.09
N LYS A 173 -4.34 23.15 -26.50
CA LYS A 173 -3.68 23.96 -27.52
C LYS A 173 -4.26 23.74 -28.91
N SER A 174 -4.78 22.57 -29.23
CA SER A 174 -5.42 22.33 -30.55
C SER A 174 -6.75 23.03 -30.70
N ASN A 175 -7.46 23.30 -29.59
CA ASN A 175 -8.74 24.00 -29.58
C ASN A 175 -8.57 25.49 -29.29
N LYS A 176 -8.18 26.28 -30.29
CA LYS A 176 -7.91 27.72 -30.15
C LYS A 176 -9.10 28.55 -29.63
N ASN A 177 -10.33 28.08 -29.84
CA ASN A 177 -11.56 28.74 -29.41
C ASN A 177 -12.01 28.33 -28.01
N MET A 178 -11.32 27.40 -27.35
CA MET A 178 -11.69 26.96 -26.01
C MET A 178 -11.26 28.00 -24.97
N LYS A 179 -12.23 28.45 -24.16
CA LYS A 179 -11.99 29.30 -22.99
C LYS A 179 -12.03 28.44 -21.73
N ILE A 180 -11.05 28.57 -20.86
CA ILE A 180 -10.93 27.82 -19.61
C ILE A 180 -11.18 28.77 -18.45
N ILE A 181 -12.15 28.45 -17.61
CA ILE A 181 -12.48 29.19 -16.40
C ILE A 181 -12.04 28.38 -15.19
N GLY A 182 -11.08 28.91 -14.45
CA GLY A 182 -10.62 28.30 -13.18
C GLY A 182 -11.34 28.92 -11.99
N ILE A 183 -11.97 28.10 -11.15
CA ILE A 183 -12.64 28.54 -9.92
C ILE A 183 -11.86 28.04 -8.73
N THR A 184 -11.32 28.95 -7.93
CA THR A 184 -10.58 28.67 -6.70
C THR A 184 -11.30 29.25 -5.49
N GLY A 185 -11.04 28.69 -4.31
CA GLY A 185 -11.62 29.14 -3.04
C GLY A 185 -11.68 28.03 -1.99
N SER A 186 -11.75 28.41 -0.73
CA SER A 186 -11.88 27.47 0.39
C SER A 186 -13.29 26.89 0.47
N TYR A 187 -14.31 27.70 0.18
CA TYR A 187 -15.73 27.32 0.20
C TYR A 187 -16.42 27.71 -1.11
N GLY A 188 -17.55 27.11 -1.41
CA GLY A 188 -18.43 27.49 -2.50
C GLY A 188 -17.97 27.09 -3.90
N LYS A 189 -16.78 26.48 -4.10
CA LYS A 189 -16.25 26.10 -5.43
C LYS A 189 -17.27 25.35 -6.29
N THR A 190 -17.95 24.34 -5.70
CA THR A 190 -18.91 23.51 -6.43
C THR A 190 -20.19 24.31 -6.79
N SER A 191 -20.69 25.12 -5.87
CA SER A 191 -21.87 25.95 -6.12
C SER A 191 -21.59 27.01 -7.20
N THR A 192 -20.46 27.71 -7.07
CA THR A 192 -20.02 28.71 -8.09
C THR A 192 -19.85 28.06 -9.46
N LYS A 193 -19.22 26.87 -9.52
CA LYS A 193 -19.06 26.12 -10.75
C LYS A 193 -20.41 25.82 -11.42
N ASN A 194 -21.38 25.31 -10.66
CA ASN A 194 -22.71 24.99 -11.19
C ASN A 194 -23.45 26.23 -11.70
N ILE A 195 -23.39 27.36 -10.95
CA ILE A 195 -24.02 28.60 -11.34
C ILE A 195 -23.39 29.16 -12.61
N VAL A 196 -22.06 29.23 -12.65
CA VAL A 196 -21.32 29.74 -13.85
C VAL A 196 -21.62 28.86 -15.07
N THR A 197 -21.67 27.51 -14.88
CA THR A 197 -22.00 26.64 -15.99
C THR A 197 -23.40 26.87 -16.51
N ALA A 198 -24.41 26.95 -15.64
CA ALA A 198 -25.80 27.20 -16.04
C ALA A 198 -25.97 28.53 -16.81
N LEU A 199 -25.28 29.60 -16.36
CA LEU A 199 -25.30 30.91 -17.06
C LEU A 199 -24.62 30.83 -18.42
N LEU A 200 -23.56 30.07 -18.56
CA LEU A 200 -22.82 29.99 -19.83
C LEU A 200 -23.49 29.07 -20.84
N GLU A 201 -24.22 28.04 -20.39
CA GLU A 201 -24.95 27.10 -21.25
C GLU A 201 -26.00 27.79 -22.13
N GLU A 202 -26.53 28.93 -21.72
CA GLU A 202 -27.48 29.73 -22.57
C GLU A 202 -26.86 30.19 -23.89
N LYS A 203 -25.52 30.35 -23.94
CA LYS A 203 -24.85 30.92 -25.12
C LYS A 203 -23.71 30.05 -25.65
N TYR A 204 -23.13 29.19 -24.86
CA TYR A 204 -21.91 28.45 -25.19
C TYR A 204 -22.08 26.94 -24.91
N ILE A 205 -21.37 26.13 -25.67
CA ILE A 205 -21.23 24.72 -25.34
C ILE A 205 -20.25 24.60 -24.17
N THR A 206 -20.72 24.22 -22.99
CA THR A 206 -19.91 24.18 -21.77
C THR A 206 -19.64 22.76 -21.34
N VAL A 207 -18.48 22.53 -20.78
CA VAL A 207 -18.08 21.25 -20.17
C VAL A 207 -17.61 21.50 -18.75
N MET A 208 -18.28 20.92 -17.80
CA MET A 208 -18.01 21.07 -16.38
C MET A 208 -17.22 19.86 -15.84
N THR A 209 -16.24 20.08 -14.99
CA THR A 209 -15.57 18.98 -14.27
C THR A 209 -16.54 18.26 -13.33
N PRO A 210 -16.57 16.89 -13.30
CA PRO A 210 -17.57 16.14 -12.52
C PRO A 210 -17.41 16.34 -11.01
N LYS A 211 -16.21 16.65 -10.54
CA LYS A 211 -15.89 16.86 -9.11
C LYS A 211 -15.05 18.12 -8.93
N SER A 212 -15.11 18.71 -7.73
CA SER A 212 -14.13 19.70 -7.29
C SER A 212 -12.92 18.98 -6.69
N TYR A 213 -11.73 19.41 -7.08
CA TYR A 213 -10.46 18.94 -6.50
C TYR A 213 -10.01 19.97 -5.47
N ASN A 214 -9.54 19.48 -4.34
CA ASN A 214 -8.86 20.29 -3.32
C ASN A 214 -7.38 20.31 -3.61
#